data_d860718191f8995bae907da7619b4db9
#
_entry.id   d860718191f8995bae907da7619b4db9
#
_cell.length_a   1.000
_cell.length_b   1.000
_cell.length_c   1.000
_cell.angle_alpha   90.00
_cell.angle_beta   90.00
_cell.angle_gamma   90.00
#
_symmetry.space_group_name_H-M   'P 1'
#
loop_
_entity.id
_entity.type
_entity.pdbx_description
1 polymer ?
#
loop_
_entity_poly.entity_id
_entity_poly.type
_entity_poly.pdbx_seq_one_letter_code
_entity_poly.pdbx_strand_id
1 'polypeptide(L)'
;MTNIDESKKYIQYPLDVLSGKILAGKYIKLACQRYIDWFSRDDIYFNYEDVDKKLNFAHKLRLREGMLFDPLPYQAWILSYIYGFYYVDEPDIRVINNVLLLTARKSGKSVFGAVIAIIGAICDKEHSPEIAFIANSAKQAGMLFKYTSELCKSVDPENKIFERLRGDIRIPKVDGQINVLPSETSRLDGRSDSVFIQDEGHEAKSSEIWNVLKTGQGARKNPLAISISTAGFNVGSVYPLYNQWEYCCSILNGQYDDDTWASFIFQLDEGDDWKDENVWIKANPSLGTTVSYRYMRDQIKQAIHTPSNEVSIKTKNLNMWCQSSDVWIPYEKIEAVSQPIDLEDFRDEMCYMGVDLSAVSDMTSFSVMFPPNPDRAKYPDKFVFKTFVYIPQEAVEKSSNSETYQNFKRQKYILVTSGNVTDYNEILRHQLEVSKEVCLQGVYYDAWNATQYAINATEEGLPLEPYSQSLGNFNKPTKFIEMLILSQKCVIDTNTCIKWCFANVELKYDHNDNCKPTKSQGDKNKKIDAIISMLESLGGYLNSPNFVPEVIAI
;
A
#
# COMPACT_ATOMS: atom_id res chain seq x y z
N MET A 1 36.38 -19.98 -4.11
CA MET A 1 35.50 -20.93 -4.83
C MET A 1 34.22 -21.00 -4.04
N THR A 2 33.10 -20.64 -4.64
CA THR A 2 31.77 -20.61 -4.01
C THR A 2 31.42 -22.01 -3.52
N ASN A 3 31.22 -22.15 -2.21
CA ASN A 3 30.94 -23.45 -1.57
C ASN A 3 29.44 -23.77 -1.62
N ILE A 4 28.85 -23.68 -2.83
CA ILE A 4 27.43 -23.93 -3.06
C ILE A 4 27.21 -25.43 -3.27
N ASP A 5 26.41 -26.05 -2.39
CA ASP A 5 25.99 -27.45 -2.55
C ASP A 5 24.73 -27.55 -3.44
N GLU A 6 24.97 -27.67 -4.75
CA GLU A 6 23.90 -27.76 -5.76
C GLU A 6 23.04 -29.04 -5.62
N SER A 7 23.42 -30.01 -4.81
CA SER A 7 22.60 -31.19 -4.55
C SER A 7 21.35 -30.89 -3.71
N LYS A 8 21.33 -29.74 -3.03
CA LYS A 8 20.22 -29.34 -2.15
C LYS A 8 19.04 -28.77 -2.96
N LYS A 9 17.84 -29.28 -2.73
CA LYS A 9 16.62 -28.84 -3.42
C LYS A 9 16.37 -27.33 -3.28
N TYR A 10 16.71 -26.72 -2.14
CA TYR A 10 16.55 -25.30 -1.88
C TYR A 10 17.60 -24.42 -2.59
N ILE A 11 18.70 -25.00 -3.02
CA ILE A 11 19.69 -24.33 -3.90
C ILE A 11 19.27 -24.51 -5.37
N GLN A 12 18.68 -25.64 -5.72
CA GLN A 12 18.30 -25.94 -7.10
C GLN A 12 17.20 -24.99 -7.60
N TYR A 13 16.24 -24.59 -6.75
CA TYR A 13 15.16 -23.70 -7.17
C TYR A 13 15.68 -22.33 -7.69
N PRO A 14 16.51 -21.56 -6.95
CA PRO A 14 17.05 -20.30 -7.47
C PRO A 14 17.94 -20.50 -8.72
N LEU A 15 18.69 -21.59 -8.83
CA LEU A 15 19.46 -21.90 -10.04
C LEU A 15 18.55 -22.18 -11.24
N ASP A 16 17.46 -22.94 -11.06
CA ASP A 16 16.49 -23.20 -12.12
C ASP A 16 15.75 -21.92 -12.57
N VAL A 17 15.51 -20.98 -11.65
CA VAL A 17 14.96 -19.65 -11.99
C VAL A 17 15.96 -18.83 -12.78
N LEU A 18 17.21 -18.77 -12.35
CA LEU A 18 18.25 -17.96 -13.00
C LEU A 18 18.66 -18.52 -14.38
N SER A 19 18.63 -19.84 -14.56
CA SER A 19 18.84 -20.48 -15.86
C SER A 19 17.65 -20.37 -16.81
N GLY A 20 16.48 -19.87 -16.33
CA GLY A 20 15.26 -19.77 -17.12
C GLY A 20 14.47 -21.08 -17.25
N LYS A 21 14.87 -22.15 -16.56
CA LYS A 21 14.13 -23.42 -16.50
C LYS A 21 12.80 -23.27 -15.77
N ILE A 22 12.74 -22.42 -14.74
CA ILE A 22 11.53 -21.99 -14.07
C ILE A 22 11.24 -20.55 -14.45
N LEU A 23 10.06 -20.29 -15.05
CA LEU A 23 9.62 -18.95 -15.36
C LEU A 23 9.25 -18.21 -14.05
N ALA A 24 9.88 -17.06 -13.82
CA ALA A 24 9.64 -16.22 -12.65
C ALA A 24 9.62 -14.74 -13.03
N GLY A 25 8.92 -13.93 -12.23
CA GLY A 25 8.89 -12.48 -12.38
C GLY A 25 10.23 -11.83 -11.99
N LYS A 26 10.38 -10.56 -12.37
CA LYS A 26 11.59 -9.74 -12.15
C LYS A 26 12.11 -9.85 -10.71
N TYR A 27 11.24 -9.63 -9.73
CA TYR A 27 11.67 -9.55 -8.33
C TYR A 27 12.08 -10.91 -7.74
N ILE A 28 11.48 -12.00 -8.19
CA ILE A 28 11.93 -13.36 -7.81
C ILE A 28 13.30 -13.67 -8.42
N LYS A 29 13.55 -13.28 -9.69
CA LYS A 29 14.88 -13.43 -10.30
C LYS A 29 15.94 -12.65 -9.53
N LEU A 30 15.66 -11.40 -9.15
CA LEU A 30 16.56 -10.58 -8.35
C LEU A 30 16.80 -11.16 -6.96
N ALA A 31 15.76 -11.68 -6.29
CA ALA A 31 15.91 -12.34 -4.99
C ALA A 31 16.73 -13.64 -5.10
N CYS A 32 16.54 -14.43 -6.16
CA CYS A 32 17.36 -15.62 -6.44
C CYS A 32 18.83 -15.24 -6.71
N GLN A 33 19.07 -14.19 -7.50
CA GLN A 33 20.43 -13.71 -7.76
C GLN A 33 21.12 -13.27 -6.47
N ARG A 34 20.45 -12.43 -5.66
CA ARG A 34 20.97 -11.98 -4.36
C ARG A 34 21.28 -13.14 -3.42
N TYR A 35 20.43 -14.17 -3.37
CA TYR A 35 20.64 -15.36 -2.58
C TYR A 35 21.90 -16.12 -2.99
N ILE A 36 22.15 -16.28 -4.30
CA ILE A 36 23.33 -16.96 -4.84
C ILE A 36 24.59 -16.11 -4.64
N ASP A 37 24.51 -14.79 -4.85
CA ASP A 37 25.65 -13.88 -4.68
C ASP A 37 26.15 -13.88 -3.21
N TRP A 38 25.27 -14.08 -2.24
CA TRP A 38 25.64 -14.12 -0.82
C TRP A 38 26.58 -15.26 -0.46
N PHE A 39 26.62 -16.35 -1.20
CA PHE A 39 27.62 -17.42 -0.99
C PHE A 39 29.07 -17.00 -1.33
N SER A 40 29.25 -15.86 -2.00
CA SER A 40 30.55 -15.31 -2.33
C SER A 40 31.04 -14.24 -1.36
N ARG A 41 30.25 -13.90 -0.35
CA ARG A 41 30.58 -12.90 0.67
C ARG A 41 31.46 -13.52 1.75
N ASP A 42 32.38 -12.73 2.31
CA ASP A 42 33.31 -13.15 3.36
C ASP A 42 32.82 -12.78 4.78
N ASP A 43 31.85 -11.86 4.87
CA ASP A 43 31.28 -11.36 6.15
C ASP A 43 30.11 -12.21 6.68
N ILE A 44 29.55 -13.08 5.82
CA ILE A 44 28.46 -14.00 6.16
C ILE A 44 28.80 -15.44 5.71
N TYR A 45 28.18 -16.41 6.36
CA TYR A 45 28.30 -17.82 5.95
C TYR A 45 26.96 -18.51 5.92
N PHE A 46 26.85 -19.59 5.14
CA PHE A 46 25.62 -20.38 5.04
C PHE A 46 25.71 -21.64 5.90
N ASN A 47 24.75 -21.79 6.84
CA ASN A 47 24.67 -22.94 7.74
C ASN A 47 23.74 -24.03 7.20
N TYR A 48 24.29 -24.92 6.38
CA TYR A 48 23.57 -26.05 5.78
C TYR A 48 22.91 -26.96 6.83
N GLU A 49 23.62 -27.23 7.93
CA GLU A 49 23.13 -28.14 8.99
C GLU A 49 21.88 -27.59 9.65
N ASP A 50 21.84 -26.30 9.93
CA ASP A 50 20.69 -25.64 10.57
C ASP A 50 19.48 -25.61 9.64
N VAL A 51 19.68 -25.31 8.35
CA VAL A 51 18.63 -25.36 7.32
C VAL A 51 18.07 -26.77 7.19
N ASP A 52 18.94 -27.77 7.07
CA ASP A 52 18.52 -29.18 6.92
C ASP A 52 17.73 -29.65 8.15
N LYS A 53 18.11 -29.26 9.36
CA LYS A 53 17.37 -29.56 10.60
C LYS A 53 15.97 -28.97 10.56
N LYS A 54 15.83 -27.70 10.16
CA LYS A 54 14.54 -27.01 10.09
C LYS A 54 13.64 -27.60 9.00
N LEU A 55 14.19 -27.92 7.83
CA LEU A 55 13.45 -28.59 6.75
C LEU A 55 13.02 -30.00 7.16
N ASN A 56 13.92 -30.78 7.77
CA ASN A 56 13.59 -32.12 8.30
C ASN A 56 12.51 -32.08 9.39
N PHE A 57 12.48 -31.02 10.20
CA PHE A 57 11.41 -30.81 11.16
C PHE A 57 10.09 -30.49 10.43
N ALA A 58 10.11 -29.60 9.44
CA ALA A 58 8.92 -29.26 8.65
C ALA A 58 8.30 -30.50 7.99
N HIS A 59 9.11 -31.41 7.46
CA HIS A 59 8.64 -32.67 6.88
C HIS A 59 7.91 -33.62 7.87
N LYS A 60 8.06 -33.42 9.18
CA LYS A 60 7.32 -34.21 10.18
C LYS A 60 5.91 -33.70 10.40
N LEU A 61 5.64 -32.44 10.07
CA LEU A 61 4.32 -31.83 10.20
C LEU A 61 3.35 -32.49 9.22
N ARG A 62 2.09 -32.64 9.63
CA ARG A 62 1.05 -33.23 8.79
C ARG A 62 -0.06 -32.24 8.55
N LEU A 63 -0.42 -32.09 7.29
CA LEU A 63 -1.59 -31.35 6.86
C LEU A 63 -2.88 -32.08 7.24
N ARG A 64 -4.01 -31.43 6.99
CA ARG A 64 -5.30 -32.11 7.02
C ARG A 64 -5.23 -33.37 6.17
N GLU A 65 -6.00 -34.38 6.54
CA GLU A 65 -6.00 -35.70 5.86
C GLU A 65 -4.73 -36.55 6.12
N GLY A 66 -3.84 -36.09 7.00
CA GLY A 66 -2.68 -36.86 7.44
C GLY A 66 -1.50 -36.90 6.48
N MET A 67 -1.57 -36.14 5.36
CA MET A 67 -0.44 -36.00 4.44
C MET A 67 0.71 -35.22 5.11
N LEU A 68 1.95 -35.67 4.89
CA LEU A 68 3.14 -34.96 5.32
C LEU A 68 3.21 -33.57 4.61
N PHE A 69 3.64 -32.57 5.34
CA PHE A 69 4.00 -31.30 4.73
C PHE A 69 5.34 -31.47 4.01
N ASP A 70 5.29 -31.56 2.68
CA ASP A 70 6.49 -31.56 1.85
C ASP A 70 6.65 -30.16 1.24
N PRO A 71 7.62 -29.37 1.72
CA PRO A 71 7.85 -28.02 1.19
C PRO A 71 8.07 -28.06 -0.32
N LEU A 72 7.28 -27.29 -1.06
CA LEU A 72 7.52 -27.08 -2.48
C LEU A 72 8.91 -26.44 -2.69
N PRO A 73 9.56 -26.59 -3.86
CA PRO A 73 10.92 -26.10 -4.10
C PRO A 73 11.10 -24.63 -3.70
N TYR A 74 10.15 -23.75 -4.05
CA TYR A 74 10.20 -22.33 -3.65
C TYR A 74 10.05 -22.14 -2.13
N GLN A 75 9.27 -22.96 -1.44
CA GLN A 75 9.11 -22.88 0.02
C GLN A 75 10.38 -23.34 0.74
N ALA A 76 11.02 -24.40 0.25
CA ALA A 76 12.29 -24.85 0.78
C ALA A 76 13.38 -23.76 0.59
N TRP A 77 13.41 -23.11 -0.58
CA TRP A 77 14.31 -21.96 -0.84
C TRP A 77 14.01 -20.80 0.13
N ILE A 78 12.74 -20.41 0.31
CA ILE A 78 12.36 -19.35 1.26
C ILE A 78 12.86 -19.67 2.68
N LEU A 79 12.63 -20.89 3.17
CA LEU A 79 13.12 -21.31 4.49
C LEU A 79 14.65 -21.27 4.57
N SER A 80 15.35 -21.72 3.53
CA SER A 80 16.80 -21.67 3.50
C SER A 80 17.36 -20.24 3.47
N TYR A 81 16.66 -19.31 2.81
CA TYR A 81 17.06 -17.91 2.76
C TYR A 81 16.87 -17.25 4.13
N ILE A 82 15.72 -17.49 4.78
CA ILE A 82 15.43 -16.93 6.11
C ILE A 82 16.41 -17.44 7.17
N TYR A 83 16.71 -18.73 7.16
CA TYR A 83 17.39 -19.39 8.26
C TYR A 83 18.84 -19.81 7.96
N GLY A 84 19.33 -19.61 6.73
CA GLY A 84 20.62 -20.16 6.33
C GLY A 84 21.82 -19.23 6.55
N PHE A 85 21.67 -17.92 6.45
CA PHE A 85 22.79 -16.98 6.50
C PHE A 85 22.99 -16.38 7.90
N TYR A 86 24.24 -16.40 8.36
CA TYR A 86 24.71 -15.90 9.65
C TYR A 86 25.95 -15.04 9.46
N TYR A 87 26.18 -14.09 10.36
CA TYR A 87 27.40 -13.28 10.36
C TYR A 87 28.61 -14.11 10.78
N VAL A 88 29.78 -13.86 10.17
CA VAL A 88 31.02 -14.59 10.47
C VAL A 88 31.58 -14.16 11.83
N ASP A 89 31.52 -12.87 12.16
CA ASP A 89 31.97 -12.29 13.42
C ASP A 89 31.01 -12.58 14.58
N GLU A 90 29.72 -12.79 14.30
CA GLU A 90 28.69 -13.17 15.28
C GLU A 90 27.93 -14.44 14.80
N PRO A 91 28.57 -15.64 14.86
CA PRO A 91 28.09 -16.84 14.18
C PRO A 91 26.74 -17.40 14.69
N ASP A 92 26.24 -16.87 15.79
CA ASP A 92 24.91 -17.16 16.32
C ASP A 92 23.84 -16.15 15.88
N ILE A 93 24.22 -15.07 15.19
CA ILE A 93 23.31 -14.01 14.75
C ILE A 93 22.96 -14.22 13.28
N ARG A 94 21.67 -14.39 13.02
CA ARG A 94 21.11 -14.55 11.66
C ARG A 94 21.07 -13.19 10.95
N VAL A 95 21.36 -13.18 9.65
CA VAL A 95 21.33 -11.98 8.81
C VAL A 95 19.88 -11.50 8.62
N ILE A 96 18.98 -12.43 8.25
CA ILE A 96 17.58 -12.09 7.96
C ILE A 96 16.76 -11.99 9.24
N ASN A 97 16.12 -10.84 9.44
CA ASN A 97 15.18 -10.62 10.52
C ASN A 97 13.89 -9.89 10.09
N ASN A 98 13.75 -9.58 8.79
CA ASN A 98 12.52 -9.07 8.20
C ASN A 98 12.20 -9.84 6.90
N VAL A 99 10.94 -10.19 6.71
CA VAL A 99 10.49 -10.96 5.56
C VAL A 99 9.23 -10.36 4.96
N LEU A 100 9.23 -10.14 3.65
CA LEU A 100 8.04 -9.88 2.87
C LEU A 100 7.76 -11.07 1.96
N LEU A 101 6.62 -11.73 2.15
CA LEU A 101 6.12 -12.79 1.27
C LEU A 101 4.82 -12.35 0.61
N LEU A 102 4.91 -11.92 -0.64
CA LEU A 102 3.76 -11.59 -1.49
C LEU A 102 3.54 -12.69 -2.52
N THR A 103 2.37 -13.32 -2.48
CA THR A 103 1.96 -14.33 -3.44
C THR A 103 0.44 -14.37 -3.56
N ALA A 104 -0.07 -14.79 -4.70
CA ALA A 104 -1.49 -14.86 -4.97
C ALA A 104 -2.29 -15.69 -3.96
N ARG A 105 -3.61 -15.49 -3.92
CA ARG A 105 -4.50 -16.30 -3.06
C ARG A 105 -4.44 -17.79 -3.40
N LYS A 106 -4.69 -18.63 -2.41
CA LYS A 106 -4.69 -20.12 -2.51
C LYS A 106 -3.32 -20.75 -2.71
N SER A 107 -2.23 -19.99 -2.67
CA SER A 107 -0.85 -20.51 -2.75
C SER A 107 -0.39 -21.29 -1.49
N GLY A 108 -1.22 -21.39 -0.45
CA GLY A 108 -0.86 -22.07 0.81
C GLY A 108 -0.07 -21.19 1.79
N LYS A 109 0.00 -19.87 1.56
CA LYS A 109 0.81 -18.93 2.36
C LYS A 109 0.53 -18.94 3.86
N SER A 110 -0.74 -19.06 4.30
CA SER A 110 -1.08 -19.08 5.72
C SER A 110 -0.64 -20.40 6.40
N VAL A 111 -0.74 -21.55 5.70
CA VAL A 111 -0.18 -22.82 6.20
C VAL A 111 1.35 -22.73 6.31
N PHE A 112 1.99 -22.13 5.32
CA PHE A 112 3.44 -21.92 5.32
C PHE A 112 3.87 -20.98 6.46
N GLY A 113 3.11 -19.91 6.73
CA GLY A 113 3.30 -19.04 7.90
C GLY A 113 3.19 -19.82 9.23
N ALA A 114 2.23 -20.73 9.35
CA ALA A 114 2.10 -21.60 10.51
C ALA A 114 3.32 -22.54 10.70
N VAL A 115 3.88 -23.07 9.60
CA VAL A 115 5.12 -23.86 9.64
C VAL A 115 6.29 -23.02 10.14
N ILE A 116 6.46 -21.79 9.63
CA ILE A 116 7.52 -20.88 10.08
C ILE A 116 7.35 -20.54 11.58
N ALA A 117 6.12 -20.30 12.03
CA ALA A 117 5.83 -20.05 13.44
C ALA A 117 6.28 -21.20 14.36
N ILE A 118 6.00 -22.46 13.97
CA ILE A 118 6.40 -23.64 14.74
C ILE A 118 7.92 -23.85 14.70
N ILE A 119 8.56 -23.61 13.55
CA ILE A 119 10.03 -23.63 13.43
C ILE A 119 10.66 -22.59 14.38
N GLY A 120 10.16 -21.37 14.37
CA GLY A 120 10.62 -20.31 15.27
C GLY A 120 10.46 -20.66 16.76
N ALA A 121 9.35 -21.34 17.10
CA ALA A 121 9.08 -21.73 18.47
C ALA A 121 9.96 -22.91 18.97
N ILE A 122 10.37 -23.83 18.09
CA ILE A 122 11.03 -25.09 18.50
C ILE A 122 12.48 -25.17 18.03
N CYS A 123 12.80 -24.65 16.83
CA CYS A 123 14.07 -24.92 16.18
C CYS A 123 15.05 -23.73 16.22
N ASP A 124 14.59 -22.53 16.52
CA ASP A 124 15.41 -21.30 16.43
C ASP A 124 16.24 -21.03 17.69
N LYS A 125 16.12 -21.90 18.71
CA LYS A 125 16.91 -21.85 19.96
C LYS A 125 16.81 -20.54 20.77
N GLU A 126 15.75 -19.77 20.56
CA GLU A 126 15.44 -18.59 21.38
C GLU A 126 15.04 -19.02 22.82
N HIS A 127 15.43 -18.22 23.79
CA HIS A 127 14.98 -18.39 25.18
C HIS A 127 13.54 -17.88 25.29
N SER A 128 12.67 -18.69 25.90
CA SER A 128 11.26 -18.35 26.10
C SER A 128 10.66 -17.76 24.81
N PRO A 129 10.59 -18.55 23.71
CA PRO A 129 10.17 -18.05 22.40
C PRO A 129 8.71 -17.60 22.45
N GLU A 130 8.47 -16.34 22.13
CA GLU A 130 7.14 -15.76 21.97
C GLU A 130 6.84 -15.58 20.50
N ILE A 131 5.77 -16.22 20.03
CA ILE A 131 5.35 -16.15 18.63
C ILE A 131 3.98 -15.46 18.57
N ALA A 132 3.88 -14.38 17.81
CA ALA A 132 2.67 -13.59 17.71
C ALA A 132 2.06 -13.63 16.29
N PHE A 133 0.74 -13.79 16.21
CA PHE A 133 -0.01 -13.60 14.97
C PHE A 133 -0.80 -12.30 15.05
N ILE A 134 -0.63 -11.45 14.05
CA ILE A 134 -1.38 -10.21 13.88
C ILE A 134 -2.13 -10.23 12.54
N ALA A 135 -3.35 -9.72 12.53
CA ALA A 135 -4.13 -9.49 11.34
C ALA A 135 -5.18 -8.39 11.62
N ASN A 136 -5.75 -7.84 10.55
CA ASN A 136 -6.72 -6.74 10.66
C ASN A 136 -8.08 -7.17 11.26
N SER A 137 -8.32 -8.46 11.38
CA SER A 137 -9.48 -9.00 12.08
C SER A 137 -9.14 -10.23 12.92
N ALA A 138 -9.80 -10.39 14.06
CA ALA A 138 -9.67 -11.57 14.92
C ALA A 138 -9.97 -12.89 14.17
N LYS A 139 -10.83 -12.84 13.13
CA LYS A 139 -11.16 -14.00 12.31
C LYS A 139 -9.98 -14.43 11.43
N GLN A 140 -9.23 -13.49 10.85
CA GLN A 140 -8.06 -13.78 10.00
C GLN A 140 -6.90 -14.32 10.84
N ALA A 141 -6.54 -13.64 11.94
CA ALA A 141 -5.53 -14.11 12.87
C ALA A 141 -5.89 -15.49 13.46
N GLY A 142 -7.17 -15.73 13.74
CA GLY A 142 -7.69 -17.02 14.18
C GLY A 142 -7.55 -18.15 13.15
N MET A 143 -7.50 -17.84 11.84
CA MET A 143 -7.25 -18.89 10.81
C MET A 143 -5.79 -19.35 10.83
N LEU A 144 -4.83 -18.43 10.89
CA LEU A 144 -3.41 -18.78 10.98
C LEU A 144 -3.12 -19.59 12.24
N PHE A 145 -3.67 -19.16 13.38
CA PHE A 145 -3.60 -19.88 14.65
C PHE A 145 -4.21 -21.29 14.56
N LYS A 146 -5.35 -21.42 13.90
CA LYS A 146 -5.99 -22.73 13.69
C LYS A 146 -5.10 -23.69 12.91
N TYR A 147 -4.48 -23.25 11.80
CA TYR A 147 -3.51 -24.06 11.07
C TYR A 147 -2.33 -24.46 11.94
N THR A 148 -1.79 -23.52 12.72
CA THR A 148 -0.71 -23.81 13.67
C THR A 148 -1.10 -24.87 14.70
N SER A 149 -2.28 -24.74 15.30
CA SER A 149 -2.80 -25.70 16.28
C SER A 149 -3.01 -27.09 15.65
N GLU A 150 -3.53 -27.16 14.41
CA GLU A 150 -3.71 -28.42 13.67
C GLU A 150 -2.35 -29.08 13.36
N LEU A 151 -1.35 -28.32 12.94
CA LEU A 151 0.00 -28.82 12.69
C LEU A 151 0.67 -29.31 13.99
N CYS A 152 0.58 -28.55 15.09
CA CYS A 152 1.06 -29.00 16.40
C CYS A 152 0.39 -30.31 16.83
N LYS A 153 -0.94 -30.42 16.66
CA LYS A 153 -1.68 -31.65 16.95
C LYS A 153 -1.18 -32.83 16.14
N SER A 154 -0.74 -32.61 14.92
CA SER A 154 -0.30 -33.69 14.03
C SER A 154 0.97 -34.39 14.51
N VAL A 155 1.86 -33.66 15.19
CA VAL A 155 3.13 -34.20 15.73
C VAL A 155 3.08 -34.47 17.23
N ASP A 156 2.10 -33.91 17.92
CA ASP A 156 1.89 -34.06 19.36
C ASP A 156 0.38 -34.23 19.69
N PRO A 157 -0.23 -35.35 19.36
CA PRO A 157 -1.67 -35.58 19.60
C PRO A 157 -2.02 -35.56 21.09
N GLU A 158 -1.08 -35.94 21.97
CA GLU A 158 -1.28 -36.06 23.41
C GLU A 158 -1.00 -34.81 24.22
N ASN A 159 -0.68 -33.67 23.56
CA ASN A 159 -0.32 -32.40 24.23
C ASN A 159 0.88 -32.49 25.19
N LYS A 160 1.88 -33.26 24.88
CA LYS A 160 3.09 -33.40 25.72
C LYS A 160 4.12 -32.32 25.48
N ILE A 161 4.12 -31.76 24.26
CA ILE A 161 5.05 -30.70 23.81
C ILE A 161 4.29 -29.37 23.71
N PHE A 162 3.09 -29.40 23.07
CA PHE A 162 2.26 -28.26 22.76
C PHE A 162 0.95 -28.29 23.56
N GLU A 163 0.88 -27.57 24.67
CA GLU A 163 -0.38 -27.39 25.40
C GLU A 163 -1.32 -26.45 24.61
N ARG A 164 -2.21 -27.03 23.81
CA ARG A 164 -3.14 -26.30 22.93
C ARG A 164 -4.35 -25.81 23.71
N LEU A 165 -4.44 -24.51 23.91
CA LEU A 165 -5.55 -23.82 24.54
C LEU A 165 -6.38 -23.02 23.50
N ARG A 166 -7.45 -22.39 23.94
CA ARG A 166 -8.26 -21.55 23.07
C ARG A 166 -7.55 -20.21 22.81
N GLY A 167 -6.88 -20.06 21.65
CA GLY A 167 -6.18 -18.84 21.23
C GLY A 167 -4.74 -18.73 21.75
N ASP A 168 -4.23 -19.76 22.40
CA ASP A 168 -2.87 -19.84 22.93
C ASP A 168 -2.33 -21.28 22.81
N ILE A 169 -1.07 -21.44 22.44
CA ILE A 169 -0.34 -22.70 22.46
C ILE A 169 0.90 -22.47 23.32
N ARG A 170 0.99 -23.14 24.46
CA ARG A 170 2.14 -23.10 25.35
C ARG A 170 3.11 -24.22 25.05
N ILE A 171 4.39 -23.96 25.26
CA ILE A 171 5.48 -24.90 25.04
C ILE A 171 6.30 -24.99 26.32
N PRO A 172 5.84 -25.75 27.35
CA PRO A 172 6.41 -25.68 28.71
C PRO A 172 7.90 -25.99 28.77
N LYS A 173 8.39 -26.87 27.89
CA LYS A 173 9.81 -27.28 27.89
C LYS A 173 10.78 -26.12 27.64
N VAL A 174 10.36 -25.09 26.92
CA VAL A 174 11.18 -23.92 26.55
C VAL A 174 10.58 -22.62 27.10
N ASP A 175 9.56 -22.72 27.95
CA ASP A 175 8.79 -21.58 28.47
C ASP A 175 8.29 -20.67 27.33
N GLY A 176 7.84 -21.30 26.25
CA GLY A 176 7.44 -20.61 25.00
C GLY A 176 5.94 -20.55 24.82
N GLN A 177 5.49 -19.65 23.95
CA GLN A 177 4.07 -19.51 23.60
C GLN A 177 3.86 -19.05 22.15
N ILE A 178 2.71 -19.47 21.59
CA ILE A 178 2.22 -18.98 20.29
C ILE A 178 0.81 -18.45 20.50
N ASN A 179 0.59 -17.17 20.22
CA ASN A 179 -0.72 -16.55 20.47
C ASN A 179 -1.17 -15.58 19.36
N VAL A 180 -2.46 -15.25 19.40
CA VAL A 180 -3.08 -14.24 18.53
C VAL A 180 -3.16 -12.95 19.29
N LEU A 181 -2.66 -11.87 18.69
CA LEU A 181 -2.72 -10.54 19.31
C LEU A 181 -3.97 -9.78 18.87
N PRO A 182 -4.53 -8.95 19.77
CA PRO A 182 -5.58 -8.02 19.40
C PRO A 182 -5.04 -6.94 18.46
N SER A 183 -5.93 -6.34 17.68
CA SER A 183 -5.59 -5.22 16.79
C SER A 183 -5.44 -3.86 17.51
N GLU A 184 -5.55 -3.83 18.85
CA GLU A 184 -5.42 -2.63 19.66
C GLU A 184 -3.98 -2.46 20.16
N THR A 185 -3.30 -1.39 19.76
CA THR A 185 -1.89 -1.12 20.06
C THR A 185 -1.59 -0.90 21.55
N SER A 186 -2.53 -0.28 22.30
CA SER A 186 -2.35 0.01 23.73
C SER A 186 -2.11 -1.22 24.62
N ARG A 187 -2.34 -2.42 24.11
CA ARG A 187 -2.11 -3.70 24.82
C ARG A 187 -0.85 -4.43 24.36
N LEU A 188 -0.10 -3.84 23.44
CA LEU A 188 1.07 -4.49 22.84
C LEU A 188 2.39 -3.97 23.42
N ASP A 189 2.37 -2.88 24.17
CA ASP A 189 3.55 -2.32 24.82
C ASP A 189 4.16 -3.31 25.82
N GLY A 190 5.49 -3.41 25.81
CA GLY A 190 6.26 -4.30 26.68
C GLY A 190 6.39 -5.75 26.17
N ARG A 191 5.85 -6.10 25.00
CA ARG A 191 6.08 -7.40 24.37
C ARG A 191 7.48 -7.50 23.78
N SER A 192 8.02 -8.72 23.78
CA SER A 192 9.30 -9.05 23.15
C SER A 192 9.16 -10.35 22.35
N ASP A 193 8.37 -10.28 21.26
CA ASP A 193 8.13 -11.47 20.43
C ASP A 193 9.39 -11.86 19.65
N SER A 194 9.78 -13.13 19.73
CA SER A 194 10.90 -13.66 18.92
C SER A 194 10.51 -13.75 17.43
N VAL A 195 9.25 -14.10 17.17
CA VAL A 195 8.68 -14.08 15.80
C VAL A 195 7.31 -13.42 15.85
N PHE A 196 7.03 -12.50 14.94
CA PHE A 196 5.65 -12.12 14.67
C PHE A 196 5.32 -12.22 13.19
N ILE A 197 4.10 -12.64 12.91
CA ILE A 197 3.61 -12.84 11.53
C ILE A 197 2.35 -12.01 11.33
N GLN A 198 2.43 -11.07 10.40
CA GLN A 198 1.28 -10.31 9.90
C GLN A 198 0.70 -11.03 8.69
N ASP A 199 -0.53 -11.55 8.83
CA ASP A 199 -1.28 -12.13 7.70
C ASP A 199 -2.23 -11.10 7.11
N GLU A 200 -2.39 -11.15 5.77
CA GLU A 200 -3.21 -10.23 4.97
C GLU A 200 -2.88 -8.75 5.22
N GLY A 201 -1.57 -8.44 5.24
CA GLY A 201 -1.06 -7.08 5.51
C GLY A 201 -1.61 -5.98 4.58
N HIS A 202 -2.12 -6.34 3.38
CA HIS A 202 -2.75 -5.39 2.45
C HIS A 202 -4.02 -4.72 3.00
N GLU A 203 -4.62 -5.26 4.05
CA GLU A 203 -5.77 -4.65 4.73
C GLU A 203 -5.36 -3.72 5.88
N ALA A 204 -4.07 -3.67 6.25
CA ALA A 204 -3.57 -2.82 7.34
C ALA A 204 -3.71 -1.33 6.98
N LYS A 205 -4.29 -0.55 7.89
CA LYS A 205 -4.51 0.89 7.72
C LYS A 205 -3.38 1.76 8.26
N SER A 206 -2.57 1.23 9.18
CA SER A 206 -1.38 1.89 9.74
C SER A 206 -0.28 0.88 10.02
N SER A 207 0.97 1.35 10.09
CA SER A 207 2.13 0.54 10.48
C SER A 207 2.35 0.48 12.00
N GLU A 208 1.47 1.07 12.79
CA GLU A 208 1.65 1.23 14.24
C GLU A 208 1.88 -0.13 14.94
N ILE A 209 1.03 -1.13 14.69
CA ILE A 209 1.18 -2.47 15.29
C ILE A 209 2.52 -3.10 14.89
N TRP A 210 2.86 -3.02 13.60
CA TRP A 210 4.15 -3.52 13.10
C TRP A 210 5.31 -2.85 13.81
N ASN A 211 5.29 -1.51 13.94
CA ASN A 211 6.36 -0.73 14.56
C ASN A 211 6.52 -1.03 16.05
N VAL A 212 5.42 -1.13 16.81
CA VAL A 212 5.43 -1.49 18.23
C VAL A 212 6.06 -2.88 18.44
N LEU A 213 5.62 -3.89 17.68
CA LEU A 213 6.19 -5.23 17.81
C LEU A 213 7.65 -5.29 17.35
N LYS A 214 7.99 -4.56 16.28
CA LYS A 214 9.37 -4.52 15.78
C LYS A 214 10.33 -3.88 16.76
N THR A 215 9.93 -2.79 17.41
CA THR A 215 10.74 -2.17 18.48
C THR A 215 10.85 -3.07 19.70
N GLY A 216 9.80 -3.83 20.04
CA GLY A 216 9.81 -4.81 21.13
C GLY A 216 10.77 -5.99 20.91
N GLN A 217 11.18 -6.26 19.67
CA GLN A 217 12.14 -7.31 19.33
C GLN A 217 13.61 -6.97 19.69
N GLY A 218 13.91 -5.74 20.09
CA GLY A 218 15.29 -5.28 20.30
C GLY A 218 16.11 -6.07 21.33
N ALA A 219 15.48 -6.83 22.22
CA ALA A 219 16.15 -7.71 23.19
C ALA A 219 16.33 -9.17 22.70
N ARG A 220 15.78 -9.53 21.54
CA ARG A 220 15.89 -10.87 20.97
C ARG A 220 17.17 -11.05 20.18
N LYS A 221 17.76 -12.24 20.28
CA LYS A 221 19.00 -12.58 19.57
C LYS A 221 18.78 -12.76 18.06
N ASN A 222 17.74 -13.47 17.68
CA ASN A 222 17.38 -13.78 16.30
C ASN A 222 15.91 -13.44 16.01
N PRO A 223 15.52 -12.15 16.10
CA PRO A 223 14.14 -11.75 15.88
C PRO A 223 13.73 -12.00 14.43
N LEU A 224 12.43 -12.25 14.21
CA LEU A 224 11.89 -12.43 12.88
C LEU A 224 10.52 -11.75 12.76
N ALA A 225 10.42 -10.78 11.87
CA ALA A 225 9.19 -10.07 11.54
C ALA A 225 8.76 -10.45 10.11
N ILE A 226 7.54 -10.94 9.94
CA ILE A 226 7.08 -11.47 8.64
C ILE A 226 5.77 -10.82 8.24
N SER A 227 5.72 -10.23 7.03
CA SER A 227 4.49 -9.86 6.34
C SER A 227 4.15 -10.92 5.30
N ILE A 228 2.98 -11.55 5.41
CA ILE A 228 2.45 -12.50 4.44
C ILE A 228 1.17 -11.91 3.86
N SER A 229 1.12 -11.70 2.54
CA SER A 229 -0.04 -11.07 1.92
C SER A 229 -0.20 -11.40 0.43
N THR A 230 -1.30 -10.91 -0.13
CA THR A 230 -1.44 -10.61 -1.56
C THR A 230 -1.16 -9.13 -1.77
N ALA A 231 -1.01 -8.70 -3.03
CA ALA A 231 -1.17 -7.30 -3.39
C ALA A 231 -2.55 -6.78 -2.95
N GLY A 232 -2.67 -5.47 -2.85
CA GLY A 232 -3.89 -4.78 -2.43
C GLY A 232 -4.51 -3.95 -3.55
N PHE A 233 -5.60 -3.25 -3.18
CA PHE A 233 -6.29 -2.29 -4.06
C PHE A 233 -5.74 -0.88 -3.92
N ASN A 234 -4.71 -0.70 -3.10
CA ASN A 234 -4.22 0.59 -2.67
C ASN A 234 -2.88 0.85 -3.34
N VAL A 235 -2.92 1.49 -4.49
CA VAL A 235 -1.74 1.98 -5.19
C VAL A 235 -1.41 3.38 -4.63
N GLY A 236 -0.18 3.55 -4.18
CA GLY A 236 0.30 4.82 -3.62
C GLY A 236 0.89 4.67 -2.21
N SER A 237 1.83 5.52 -1.86
CA SER A 237 2.69 5.49 -0.66
C SER A 237 1.98 5.65 0.69
N VAL A 238 0.65 5.52 0.74
CA VAL A 238 -0.17 5.76 1.93
C VAL A 238 -0.40 4.50 2.76
N TYR A 239 -0.25 3.32 2.15
CA TYR A 239 -0.62 2.05 2.78
C TYR A 239 0.63 1.30 3.25
N PRO A 240 0.67 0.81 4.51
CA PRO A 240 1.86 0.22 5.11
C PRO A 240 2.50 -0.91 4.30
N LEU A 241 1.68 -1.84 3.79
CA LEU A 241 2.21 -2.95 2.99
C LEU A 241 2.72 -2.49 1.62
N TYR A 242 2.11 -1.47 1.01
CA TYR A 242 2.60 -0.91 -0.24
C TYR A 242 3.98 -0.26 -0.04
N ASN A 243 4.18 0.48 1.05
CA ASN A 243 5.48 1.04 1.41
C ASN A 243 6.53 -0.04 1.68
N GLN A 244 6.17 -1.13 2.35
CA GLN A 244 7.07 -2.28 2.53
C GLN A 244 7.45 -2.92 1.18
N TRP A 245 6.48 -3.07 0.27
CA TRP A 245 6.71 -3.58 -1.07
C TRP A 245 7.65 -2.67 -1.87
N GLU A 246 7.43 -1.35 -1.89
CA GLU A 246 8.32 -0.38 -2.55
C GLU A 246 9.74 -0.43 -1.97
N TYR A 247 9.87 -0.49 -0.64
CA TYR A 247 11.16 -0.63 0.04
C TYR A 247 11.87 -1.92 -0.37
N CYS A 248 11.19 -3.04 -0.34
CA CYS A 248 11.72 -4.33 -0.76
C CYS A 248 12.11 -4.36 -2.26
N CYS A 249 11.30 -3.75 -3.12
CA CYS A 249 11.63 -3.59 -4.54
C CYS A 249 12.91 -2.75 -4.72
N SER A 250 13.07 -1.70 -3.94
CA SER A 250 14.27 -0.83 -3.98
C SER A 250 15.53 -1.57 -3.52
N ILE A 251 15.44 -2.42 -2.48
CA ILE A 251 16.54 -3.31 -2.07
C ILE A 251 16.90 -4.27 -3.21
N LEU A 252 15.91 -4.95 -3.78
CA LEU A 252 16.15 -5.92 -4.86
C LEU A 252 16.71 -5.26 -6.13
N ASN A 253 16.39 -4.00 -6.42
CA ASN A 253 16.94 -3.22 -7.52
C ASN A 253 18.33 -2.62 -7.19
N GLY A 254 18.88 -2.81 -5.98
CA GLY A 254 20.16 -2.28 -5.56
C GLY A 254 20.17 -0.77 -5.25
N GLN A 255 19.01 -0.17 -5.01
CA GLN A 255 18.88 1.25 -4.64
C GLN A 255 19.13 1.48 -3.15
N TYR A 256 18.83 0.48 -2.31
CA TYR A 256 19.11 0.45 -0.88
C TYR A 256 19.92 -0.78 -0.54
N ASP A 257 20.82 -0.62 0.41
CA ASP A 257 21.63 -1.71 0.96
C ASP A 257 21.10 -2.06 2.34
N ASP A 258 20.27 -3.12 2.43
CA ASP A 258 19.72 -3.66 3.67
C ASP A 258 19.64 -5.19 3.59
N ASP A 259 20.63 -5.83 4.21
CA ASP A 259 20.71 -7.29 4.25
C ASP A 259 19.71 -7.93 5.20
N THR A 260 19.11 -7.17 6.09
CA THR A 260 18.18 -7.71 7.08
C THR A 260 16.82 -8.13 6.49
N TRP A 261 16.55 -7.75 5.23
CA TRP A 261 15.30 -8.07 4.53
C TRP A 261 15.47 -9.20 3.51
N ALA A 262 14.61 -10.22 3.63
CA ALA A 262 14.35 -11.18 2.56
C ALA A 262 12.99 -10.91 1.90
N SER A 263 12.99 -10.71 0.59
CA SER A 263 11.81 -10.25 -0.15
C SER A 263 11.43 -11.27 -1.22
N PHE A 264 10.26 -11.90 -1.05
CA PHE A 264 9.72 -12.91 -1.95
C PHE A 264 8.45 -12.38 -2.62
N ILE A 265 8.62 -11.69 -3.75
CA ILE A 265 7.56 -10.95 -4.45
C ILE A 265 7.16 -11.73 -5.71
N PHE A 266 6.17 -12.62 -5.57
CA PHE A 266 5.58 -13.38 -6.67
C PHE A 266 4.45 -12.56 -7.31
N GLN A 267 4.73 -11.87 -8.39
CA GLN A 267 3.78 -11.03 -9.12
C GLN A 267 4.05 -11.10 -10.63
N LEU A 268 3.09 -10.68 -11.44
CA LEU A 268 3.32 -10.45 -12.86
C LEU A 268 4.26 -9.27 -13.06
N ASP A 269 5.03 -9.29 -14.14
CA ASP A 269 5.88 -8.17 -14.56
C ASP A 269 5.04 -7.12 -15.31
N GLU A 270 5.55 -5.89 -15.33
CA GLU A 270 4.99 -4.83 -16.15
C GLU A 270 5.05 -5.23 -17.64
N GLY A 271 3.92 -5.11 -18.33
CA GLY A 271 3.79 -5.52 -19.74
C GLY A 271 3.37 -6.97 -19.96
N ASP A 272 3.29 -7.82 -18.92
CA ASP A 272 2.70 -9.15 -19.06
C ASP A 272 1.20 -9.07 -19.42
N ASP A 273 0.77 -9.82 -20.41
CA ASP A 273 -0.67 -10.00 -20.65
C ASP A 273 -1.24 -10.93 -19.56
N TRP A 274 -1.98 -10.36 -18.62
CA TRP A 274 -2.58 -11.10 -17.51
C TRP A 274 -3.55 -12.22 -17.94
N LYS A 275 -3.98 -12.24 -19.20
CA LYS A 275 -4.84 -13.28 -19.79
C LYS A 275 -4.03 -14.47 -20.28
N ASP A 276 -2.72 -14.31 -20.50
CA ASP A 276 -1.84 -15.39 -20.95
C ASP A 276 -1.56 -16.38 -19.80
N GLU A 277 -1.96 -17.63 -19.98
CA GLU A 277 -1.78 -18.71 -19.02
C GLU A 277 -0.30 -18.95 -18.66
N ASN A 278 0.61 -18.70 -19.60
CA ASN A 278 2.04 -18.95 -19.40
C ASN A 278 2.65 -18.05 -18.34
N VAL A 279 2.13 -16.81 -18.16
CA VAL A 279 2.69 -15.87 -17.17
C VAL A 279 2.14 -16.05 -15.76
N TRP A 280 1.03 -16.79 -15.56
CA TRP A 280 0.39 -16.90 -14.25
C TRP A 280 1.28 -17.53 -13.18
N ILE A 281 2.22 -18.40 -13.59
CA ILE A 281 3.19 -19.02 -12.69
C ILE A 281 4.06 -17.98 -11.96
N LYS A 282 4.28 -16.80 -12.55
CA LYS A 282 5.05 -15.72 -11.91
C LYS A 282 4.43 -15.24 -10.60
N ALA A 283 3.09 -15.21 -10.52
CA ALA A 283 2.35 -14.82 -9.32
C ALA A 283 1.94 -16.03 -8.45
N ASN A 284 1.91 -17.23 -9.04
CA ASN A 284 1.41 -18.45 -8.43
C ASN A 284 2.48 -19.56 -8.49
N PRO A 285 3.51 -19.54 -7.63
CA PRO A 285 4.59 -20.53 -7.68
C PRO A 285 4.12 -21.96 -7.37
N SER A 286 2.91 -22.12 -6.87
CA SER A 286 2.25 -23.41 -6.59
C SER A 286 1.18 -23.78 -7.63
N LEU A 287 1.16 -23.11 -8.79
CA LEU A 287 0.25 -23.40 -9.89
C LEU A 287 0.45 -24.84 -10.39
N GLY A 288 -0.64 -25.57 -10.54
CA GLY A 288 -0.62 -27.00 -10.86
C GLY A 288 -0.52 -27.92 -9.63
N THR A 289 -0.24 -27.36 -8.42
CA THR A 289 -0.17 -28.12 -7.16
C THR A 289 -1.30 -27.71 -6.22
N THR A 290 -1.21 -26.53 -5.59
CA THR A 290 -2.27 -26.02 -4.68
C THR A 290 -3.34 -25.24 -5.42
N VAL A 291 -2.99 -24.60 -6.53
CA VAL A 291 -3.91 -23.87 -7.42
C VAL A 291 -3.97 -24.59 -8.75
N SER A 292 -5.15 -25.09 -9.14
CA SER A 292 -5.30 -25.74 -10.43
C SER A 292 -5.39 -24.75 -11.60
N TYR A 293 -4.84 -25.12 -12.75
CA TYR A 293 -5.00 -24.34 -13.99
C TYR A 293 -6.47 -24.15 -14.37
N ARG A 294 -7.32 -25.15 -14.12
CA ARG A 294 -8.76 -25.05 -14.38
C ARG A 294 -9.38 -23.92 -13.57
N TYR A 295 -9.10 -23.85 -12.26
CA TYR A 295 -9.58 -22.77 -11.41
C TYR A 295 -9.13 -21.40 -11.94
N MET A 296 -7.87 -21.26 -12.32
CA MET A 296 -7.36 -20.00 -12.85
C MET A 296 -8.03 -19.59 -14.16
N ARG A 297 -8.21 -20.53 -15.09
CA ARG A 297 -8.94 -20.29 -16.34
C ARG A 297 -10.37 -19.80 -16.09
N ASP A 298 -11.07 -20.41 -15.13
CA ASP A 298 -12.43 -20.01 -14.77
C ASP A 298 -12.46 -18.58 -14.20
N GLN A 299 -11.49 -18.23 -13.32
CA GLN A 299 -11.38 -16.89 -12.76
C GLN A 299 -11.06 -15.83 -13.84
N ILE A 300 -10.10 -16.10 -14.70
CA ILE A 300 -9.72 -15.17 -15.79
C ILE A 300 -10.90 -14.99 -16.77
N LYS A 301 -11.60 -16.06 -17.14
CA LYS A 301 -12.79 -15.98 -17.98
C LYS A 301 -13.87 -15.10 -17.34
N GLN A 302 -14.12 -15.22 -16.06
CA GLN A 302 -15.05 -14.35 -15.32
C GLN A 302 -14.61 -12.88 -15.38
N ALA A 303 -13.31 -12.60 -15.20
CA ALA A 303 -12.78 -11.25 -15.26
C ALA A 303 -12.99 -10.60 -16.64
N ILE A 304 -12.78 -11.37 -17.73
CA ILE A 304 -12.96 -10.89 -19.10
C ILE A 304 -14.43 -10.53 -19.38
N HIS A 305 -15.37 -11.31 -18.85
CA HIS A 305 -16.80 -11.11 -19.10
C HIS A 305 -17.48 -10.16 -18.09
N THR A 306 -16.85 -9.88 -16.95
CA THR A 306 -17.42 -9.05 -15.89
C THR A 306 -16.35 -8.07 -15.39
N PRO A 307 -16.28 -6.86 -16.01
CA PRO A 307 -15.24 -5.87 -15.70
C PRO A 307 -15.12 -5.52 -14.21
N SER A 308 -16.22 -5.52 -13.45
CA SER A 308 -16.20 -5.29 -12.01
C SER A 308 -15.41 -6.34 -11.22
N ASN A 309 -15.22 -7.55 -11.78
CA ASN A 309 -14.42 -8.61 -11.17
C ASN A 309 -12.94 -8.58 -11.59
N GLU A 310 -12.61 -7.87 -12.66
CA GLU A 310 -11.25 -7.84 -13.24
C GLU A 310 -10.22 -7.39 -12.20
N VAL A 311 -10.45 -6.24 -11.57
CA VAL A 311 -9.55 -5.68 -10.56
C VAL A 311 -9.34 -6.65 -9.39
N SER A 312 -10.42 -7.28 -8.90
CA SER A 312 -10.34 -8.26 -7.82
C SER A 312 -9.52 -9.50 -8.20
N ILE A 313 -9.65 -9.97 -9.43
CA ILE A 313 -8.94 -11.15 -9.92
C ILE A 313 -7.47 -10.83 -10.19
N LYS A 314 -7.16 -9.70 -10.81
CA LYS A 314 -5.79 -9.21 -10.99
C LYS A 314 -5.06 -9.10 -9.65
N THR A 315 -5.71 -8.50 -8.64
CA THR A 315 -5.10 -8.32 -7.33
C THR A 315 -4.93 -9.65 -6.59
N LYS A 316 -6.00 -10.43 -6.49
CA LYS A 316 -6.03 -11.62 -5.62
C LYS A 316 -5.42 -12.87 -6.24
N ASN A 317 -5.57 -13.05 -7.56
CA ASN A 317 -5.14 -14.26 -8.24
C ASN A 317 -3.84 -14.09 -9.04
N LEU A 318 -3.49 -12.85 -9.39
CA LEU A 318 -2.28 -12.53 -10.16
C LEU A 318 -1.32 -11.62 -9.38
N ASN A 319 -1.67 -11.30 -8.14
CA ASN A 319 -0.85 -10.52 -7.22
C ASN A 319 -0.37 -9.18 -7.80
N MET A 320 -1.24 -8.54 -8.58
CA MET A 320 -1.00 -7.23 -9.18
C MET A 320 -1.56 -6.13 -8.25
N TRP A 321 -0.79 -5.09 -8.02
CA TRP A 321 -1.30 -3.90 -7.37
C TRP A 321 -2.28 -3.19 -8.32
N CYS A 322 -3.52 -3.01 -7.88
CA CYS A 322 -4.58 -2.38 -8.65
C CYS A 322 -5.27 -1.33 -7.80
N GLN A 323 -5.88 -0.35 -8.45
CA GLN A 323 -6.85 0.50 -7.76
C GLN A 323 -8.18 -0.24 -7.60
N SER A 324 -8.98 0.17 -6.60
CA SER A 324 -10.33 -0.36 -6.41
C SER A 324 -11.16 -0.14 -7.66
N SER A 325 -12.08 -1.06 -7.95
CA SER A 325 -13.03 -0.94 -9.07
C SER A 325 -13.97 0.28 -8.92
N ASP A 326 -14.07 0.83 -7.71
CA ASP A 326 -14.95 1.96 -7.40
C ASP A 326 -14.21 3.31 -7.49
N VAL A 327 -12.95 3.32 -7.94
CA VAL A 327 -12.19 4.56 -8.15
C VAL A 327 -12.71 5.28 -9.39
N TRP A 328 -12.98 6.56 -9.22
CA TRP A 328 -13.47 7.42 -10.30
C TRP A 328 -12.51 7.49 -11.49
N ILE A 329 -11.25 7.85 -11.25
CA ILE A 329 -10.21 7.98 -12.30
C ILE A 329 -9.02 7.10 -11.95
N PRO A 330 -8.56 6.22 -12.86
CA PRO A 330 -7.38 5.38 -12.64
C PRO A 330 -6.13 6.18 -12.33
N TYR A 331 -5.29 5.69 -11.41
CA TYR A 331 -4.07 6.37 -10.95
C TYR A 331 -3.13 6.72 -12.12
N GLU A 332 -2.96 5.82 -13.08
CA GLU A 332 -2.10 6.02 -14.25
C GLU A 332 -2.55 7.20 -15.11
N LYS A 333 -3.86 7.49 -15.13
CA LYS A 333 -4.41 8.65 -15.84
C LYS A 333 -4.12 9.96 -15.12
N ILE A 334 -4.18 9.95 -13.78
CA ILE A 334 -3.80 11.10 -12.96
C ILE A 334 -2.29 11.35 -13.07
N GLU A 335 -1.48 10.29 -13.02
CA GLU A 335 -0.03 10.37 -13.17
C GLU A 335 0.38 10.97 -14.52
N ALA A 336 -0.29 10.56 -15.61
CA ALA A 336 -0.01 11.03 -16.97
C ALA A 336 -0.25 12.56 -17.16
N VAL A 337 -1.09 13.18 -16.32
CA VAL A 337 -1.37 14.62 -16.34
C VAL A 337 -0.70 15.39 -15.20
N SER A 338 0.06 14.69 -14.34
CA SER A 338 0.76 15.31 -13.19
C SER A 338 2.10 15.89 -13.63
N GLN A 339 2.30 17.21 -13.44
CA GLN A 339 3.54 17.91 -13.73
C GLN A 339 3.81 18.97 -12.65
N PRO A 340 5.06 19.32 -12.35
CA PRO A 340 5.37 20.43 -11.47
C PRO A 340 4.83 21.74 -12.04
N ILE A 341 4.12 22.51 -11.21
CA ILE A 341 3.55 23.80 -11.59
C ILE A 341 4.16 24.88 -10.69
N ASP A 342 4.81 25.85 -11.32
CA ASP A 342 5.26 27.11 -10.69
C ASP A 342 4.30 28.23 -11.08
N LEU A 343 3.77 28.98 -10.10
CA LEU A 343 2.84 30.08 -10.36
C LEU A 343 3.49 31.22 -11.12
N GLU A 344 4.80 31.42 -11.04
CA GLU A 344 5.52 32.43 -11.80
C GLU A 344 5.37 32.27 -13.31
N ASP A 345 5.19 31.03 -13.79
CA ASP A 345 4.92 30.75 -15.22
C ASP A 345 3.54 31.24 -15.69
N PHE A 346 2.66 31.63 -14.75
CA PHE A 346 1.27 32.04 -14.97
C PHE A 346 1.00 33.46 -14.46
N ARG A 347 2.04 34.27 -14.32
CA ARG A 347 1.94 35.65 -13.87
C ARG A 347 1.02 36.44 -14.79
N ASP A 348 0.13 37.26 -14.18
CA ASP A 348 -0.86 38.08 -14.85
C ASP A 348 -1.87 37.34 -15.73
N GLU A 349 -1.89 35.95 -15.69
CA GLU A 349 -2.86 35.17 -16.44
C GLU A 349 -4.22 35.12 -15.76
N MET A 350 -5.26 35.07 -16.58
CA MET A 350 -6.64 34.87 -16.13
C MET A 350 -6.81 33.52 -15.43
N CYS A 351 -7.35 33.56 -14.22
CA CYS A 351 -7.59 32.34 -13.44
C CYS A 351 -8.88 32.42 -12.61
N TYR A 352 -9.28 31.24 -12.12
CA TYR A 352 -10.43 31.04 -11.24
C TYR A 352 -9.98 30.25 -10.01
N MET A 353 -10.45 30.65 -8.83
CA MET A 353 -10.10 29.99 -7.59
C MET A 353 -11.32 29.25 -7.01
N GLY A 354 -11.14 28.02 -6.53
CA GLY A 354 -12.14 27.28 -5.76
C GLY A 354 -11.64 27.02 -4.34
N VAL A 355 -12.51 27.06 -3.35
CA VAL A 355 -12.13 27.00 -1.92
C VAL A 355 -13.07 26.08 -1.16
N ASP A 356 -12.56 24.92 -0.72
CA ASP A 356 -13.28 23.99 0.14
C ASP A 356 -12.78 24.11 1.58
N LEU A 357 -13.62 24.65 2.45
CA LEU A 357 -13.32 24.94 3.86
C LEU A 357 -13.89 23.86 4.77
N SER A 358 -13.06 23.27 5.59
CA SER A 358 -13.49 22.30 6.60
C SER A 358 -13.83 22.95 7.94
N ALA A 359 -14.81 22.37 8.67
CA ALA A 359 -15.35 23.01 9.87
C ALA A 359 -14.46 22.97 11.12
N VAL A 360 -13.56 22.00 11.32
CA VAL A 360 -12.81 21.89 12.60
C VAL A 360 -11.38 21.33 12.42
N SER A 361 -11.23 20.06 12.14
CA SER A 361 -9.91 19.39 12.12
C SER A 361 -9.68 18.60 10.83
N ASP A 362 -10.48 18.90 9.81
CA ASP A 362 -10.43 18.25 8.52
C ASP A 362 -9.48 18.98 7.55
N MET A 363 -9.23 18.38 6.42
CA MET A 363 -8.46 18.96 5.34
C MET A 363 -9.21 20.17 4.77
N THR A 364 -8.49 21.23 4.46
CA THR A 364 -8.99 22.42 3.77
C THR A 364 -8.13 22.66 2.56
N SER A 365 -8.69 23.12 1.46
CA SER A 365 -7.92 23.38 0.24
C SER A 365 -8.42 24.59 -0.53
N PHE A 366 -7.52 25.21 -1.30
CA PHE A 366 -7.92 26.02 -2.43
C PHE A 366 -7.15 25.62 -3.68
N SER A 367 -7.82 25.73 -4.82
CA SER A 367 -7.25 25.42 -6.14
C SER A 367 -7.33 26.65 -7.04
N VAL A 368 -6.25 26.94 -7.74
CA VAL A 368 -6.19 27.95 -8.80
C VAL A 368 -6.20 27.23 -10.14
N MET A 369 -7.17 27.56 -10.98
CA MET A 369 -7.35 26.97 -12.29
C MET A 369 -7.13 28.01 -13.38
N PHE A 370 -6.26 27.70 -14.32
CA PHE A 370 -5.97 28.52 -15.50
C PHE A 370 -6.60 27.83 -16.73
N PRO A 371 -7.51 28.48 -17.46
CA PRO A 371 -8.02 27.95 -18.71
C PRO A 371 -6.93 27.94 -19.80
N PRO A 372 -7.11 27.23 -20.94
CA PRO A 372 -6.19 27.30 -22.06
C PRO A 372 -5.94 28.73 -22.52
N ASN A 373 -4.67 29.06 -22.78
CA ASN A 373 -4.24 30.36 -23.29
C ASN A 373 -3.18 30.13 -24.37
N PRO A 374 -3.49 30.37 -25.67
CA PRO A 374 -2.56 30.16 -26.78
C PRO A 374 -1.25 30.98 -26.68
N ASP A 375 -1.27 32.09 -25.97
CA ASP A 375 -0.10 32.95 -25.78
C ASP A 375 0.81 32.50 -24.63
N ARG A 376 0.37 31.52 -23.85
CA ARG A 376 1.14 30.96 -22.73
C ARG A 376 2.29 30.09 -23.21
N ALA A 377 3.49 30.31 -22.62
CA ALA A 377 4.68 29.56 -22.98
C ALA A 377 4.62 28.06 -22.58
N LYS A 378 4.05 27.77 -21.40
CA LYS A 378 3.88 26.40 -20.89
C LYS A 378 2.41 25.98 -20.96
N TYR A 379 2.12 24.82 -21.54
CA TYR A 379 0.77 24.24 -21.61
C TYR A 379 -0.30 25.13 -22.26
N PRO A 380 -0.07 25.72 -23.45
CA PRO A 380 -0.96 26.71 -24.05
C PRO A 380 -2.36 26.19 -24.35
N ASP A 381 -2.48 24.89 -24.64
CA ASP A 381 -3.73 24.21 -25.01
C ASP A 381 -4.38 23.44 -23.86
N LYS A 382 -3.87 23.58 -22.61
CA LYS A 382 -4.31 22.79 -21.45
C LYS A 382 -4.90 23.65 -20.34
N PHE A 383 -5.84 23.04 -19.62
CA PHE A 383 -6.25 23.52 -18.30
C PHE A 383 -5.17 23.21 -17.29
N VAL A 384 -4.83 24.16 -16.42
CA VAL A 384 -3.78 23.95 -15.41
C VAL A 384 -4.37 24.15 -14.01
N PHE A 385 -4.12 23.20 -13.11
CA PHE A 385 -4.64 23.21 -11.74
C PHE A 385 -3.49 23.19 -10.73
N LYS A 386 -3.33 24.28 -9.98
CA LYS A 386 -2.44 24.37 -8.81
C LYS A 386 -3.30 24.32 -7.55
N THR A 387 -3.09 23.33 -6.70
CA THR A 387 -3.89 23.13 -5.48
C THR A 387 -3.02 23.17 -4.24
N PHE A 388 -3.47 23.94 -3.25
CA PHE A 388 -2.86 24.08 -1.94
C PHE A 388 -3.74 23.40 -0.90
N VAL A 389 -3.14 22.54 -0.08
CA VAL A 389 -3.83 21.73 0.92
C VAL A 389 -3.33 22.09 2.30
N TYR A 390 -4.26 22.33 3.22
CA TYR A 390 -3.98 22.72 4.62
C TYR A 390 -4.53 21.67 5.59
N ILE A 391 -3.77 21.43 6.65
CA ILE A 391 -4.16 20.52 7.73
C ILE A 391 -3.69 21.12 9.06
N PRO A 392 -4.53 21.18 10.13
CA PRO A 392 -4.10 21.63 11.44
C PRO A 392 -3.03 20.73 12.04
N GLN A 393 -2.09 21.29 12.80
CA GLN A 393 -0.99 20.57 13.44
C GLN A 393 -1.49 19.40 14.29
N GLU A 394 -2.56 19.59 15.06
CA GLU A 394 -3.12 18.50 15.88
C GLU A 394 -3.66 17.35 15.05
N ALA A 395 -4.27 17.61 13.88
CA ALA A 395 -4.73 16.56 12.98
C ALA A 395 -3.56 15.78 12.35
N VAL A 396 -2.44 16.44 12.06
CA VAL A 396 -1.21 15.79 11.62
C VAL A 396 -0.66 14.84 12.68
N GLU A 397 -0.83 15.14 13.96
CA GLU A 397 -0.28 14.35 15.06
C GLU A 397 -1.22 13.26 15.58
N LYS A 398 -2.54 13.54 15.63
CA LYS A 398 -3.51 12.72 16.39
C LYS A 398 -4.62 12.09 15.56
N SER A 399 -4.76 12.42 14.27
CA SER A 399 -5.81 11.82 13.45
C SER A 399 -5.50 10.38 13.08
N SER A 400 -6.52 9.63 12.67
CA SER A 400 -6.35 8.28 12.09
C SER A 400 -5.48 8.25 10.82
N ASN A 401 -5.27 9.41 10.18
CA ASN A 401 -4.40 9.59 9.02
C ASN A 401 -3.04 10.22 9.40
N SER A 402 -2.66 10.25 10.69
CA SER A 402 -1.49 11.01 11.15
C SER A 402 -0.20 10.59 10.43
N GLU A 403 0.03 9.30 10.22
CA GLU A 403 1.19 8.79 9.49
C GLU A 403 1.24 9.32 8.05
N THR A 404 0.11 9.28 7.36
CA THR A 404 -0.06 9.83 6.01
C THR A 404 0.22 11.33 5.96
N TYR A 405 -0.36 12.08 6.91
CA TYR A 405 -0.19 13.52 6.98
C TYR A 405 1.24 13.94 7.35
N GLN A 406 1.91 13.20 8.23
CA GLN A 406 3.32 13.41 8.54
C GLN A 406 4.21 13.17 7.32
N ASN A 407 3.89 12.17 6.50
CA ASN A 407 4.57 11.90 5.23
C ASN A 407 4.38 13.08 4.24
N PHE A 408 3.16 13.54 4.06
CA PHE A 408 2.86 14.69 3.21
C PHE A 408 3.54 15.98 3.71
N LYS A 409 3.55 16.21 5.03
CA LYS A 409 4.27 17.34 5.64
C LYS A 409 5.77 17.30 5.33
N ARG A 410 6.41 16.15 5.52
CA ARG A 410 7.85 15.96 5.26
C ARG A 410 8.21 16.22 3.79
N GLN A 411 7.33 15.82 2.89
CA GLN A 411 7.48 16.02 1.44
C GLN A 411 6.99 17.39 0.96
N LYS A 412 6.50 18.25 1.87
CA LYS A 412 5.94 19.58 1.57
C LYS A 412 4.72 19.57 0.64
N TYR A 413 3.94 18.48 0.68
CA TYR A 413 2.70 18.37 -0.10
C TYR A 413 1.48 18.98 0.59
N ILE A 414 1.59 19.29 1.88
CA ILE A 414 0.60 20.01 2.67
C ILE A 414 1.21 21.16 3.42
N LEU A 415 0.41 22.18 3.68
CA LEU A 415 0.69 23.30 4.55
C LEU A 415 0.05 23.02 5.92
N VAL A 416 0.81 23.22 6.99
CA VAL A 416 0.33 22.89 8.34
C VAL A 416 0.03 24.17 9.07
N THR A 417 -1.26 24.39 9.42
CA THR A 417 -1.67 25.54 10.25
C THR A 417 -1.46 25.22 11.73
N SER A 418 -1.19 26.25 12.54
CA SER A 418 -0.97 26.08 13.97
C SER A 418 -2.27 25.79 14.72
N GLY A 419 -2.20 24.96 15.78
CA GLY A 419 -3.34 24.66 16.66
C GLY A 419 -4.13 23.42 16.26
N ASN A 420 -5.39 23.37 16.75
CA ASN A 420 -6.29 22.23 16.62
C ASN A 420 -7.41 22.42 15.57
N VAL A 421 -7.52 23.63 15.03
CA VAL A 421 -8.47 24.00 13.97
C VAL A 421 -7.73 24.68 12.84
N THR A 422 -8.31 24.62 11.63
CA THR A 422 -7.74 25.29 10.48
C THR A 422 -7.81 26.82 10.66
N ASP A 423 -6.67 27.50 10.52
CA ASP A 423 -6.63 28.96 10.56
C ASP A 423 -7.00 29.55 9.19
N TYR A 424 -8.24 30.01 9.05
CA TYR A 424 -8.73 30.60 7.81
C TYR A 424 -8.04 31.93 7.46
N ASN A 425 -7.49 32.66 8.43
CA ASN A 425 -6.74 33.88 8.15
C ASN A 425 -5.39 33.58 7.50
N GLU A 426 -4.76 32.46 7.85
CA GLU A 426 -3.54 32.01 7.19
C GLU A 426 -3.82 31.63 5.72
N ILE A 427 -4.94 30.93 5.47
CA ILE A 427 -5.38 30.58 4.12
C ILE A 427 -5.69 31.83 3.31
N LEU A 428 -6.47 32.75 3.88
CA LEU A 428 -6.84 33.99 3.23
C LEU A 428 -5.61 34.81 2.84
N ARG A 429 -4.64 34.95 3.73
CA ARG A 429 -3.38 35.66 3.44
C ARG A 429 -2.66 35.02 2.25
N HIS A 430 -2.56 33.69 2.19
CA HIS A 430 -1.93 33.01 1.05
C HIS A 430 -2.74 33.21 -0.25
N GLN A 431 -4.07 33.21 -0.20
CA GLN A 431 -4.92 33.52 -1.35
C GLN A 431 -4.70 34.97 -1.85
N LEU A 432 -4.55 35.90 -0.92
CA LEU A 432 -4.22 37.30 -1.26
C LEU A 432 -2.81 37.46 -1.86
N GLU A 433 -1.85 36.67 -1.41
CA GLU A 433 -0.51 36.61 -2.01
C GLU A 433 -0.59 36.10 -3.46
N VAL A 434 -1.26 34.98 -3.66
CA VAL A 434 -1.48 34.38 -5.00
C VAL A 434 -2.26 35.35 -5.90
N SER A 435 -3.30 36.04 -5.41
CA SER A 435 -4.13 36.93 -6.21
C SER A 435 -3.37 38.18 -6.73
N LYS A 436 -2.21 38.50 -6.13
CA LYS A 436 -1.34 39.61 -6.61
C LYS A 436 -0.47 39.19 -7.80
N GLU A 437 -0.26 37.91 -7.99
CA GLU A 437 0.57 37.34 -9.04
C GLU A 437 -0.22 36.99 -10.32
N VAL A 438 -1.55 36.85 -10.21
CA VAL A 438 -2.42 36.36 -11.28
C VAL A 438 -3.64 37.26 -11.50
N CYS A 439 -4.30 37.18 -12.64
CA CYS A 439 -5.53 37.90 -12.94
C CYS A 439 -6.78 37.12 -12.49
N LEU A 440 -7.07 37.19 -11.19
CA LEU A 440 -8.17 36.43 -10.56
C LEU A 440 -9.55 36.95 -10.97
N GLN A 441 -10.38 36.11 -11.58
CA GLN A 441 -11.72 36.44 -12.07
C GLN A 441 -12.83 36.16 -11.05
N GLY A 442 -12.67 35.17 -10.18
CA GLY A 442 -13.63 34.81 -9.16
C GLY A 442 -13.06 33.78 -8.19
N VAL A 443 -13.58 33.81 -6.94
CA VAL A 443 -13.30 32.84 -5.88
C VAL A 443 -14.59 32.14 -5.54
N TYR A 444 -14.69 30.85 -5.84
CA TYR A 444 -15.88 30.01 -5.69
C TYR A 444 -15.76 29.15 -4.44
N TYR A 445 -16.77 29.19 -3.56
CA TYR A 445 -16.71 28.51 -2.27
C TYR A 445 -18.10 28.02 -1.84
N ASP A 446 -18.15 26.94 -1.02
CA ASP A 446 -19.39 26.53 -0.39
C ASP A 446 -19.72 27.49 0.77
N ALA A 447 -20.87 28.15 0.69
CA ALA A 447 -21.33 29.07 1.73
C ALA A 447 -21.65 28.42 3.07
N TRP A 448 -21.73 27.07 3.12
CA TRP A 448 -22.02 26.34 4.34
C TRP A 448 -20.83 26.44 5.31
N ASN A 449 -21.04 27.01 6.51
CA ASN A 449 -20.04 27.25 7.55
C ASN A 449 -18.87 28.22 7.19
N ALA A 450 -18.95 28.96 6.08
CA ALA A 450 -17.89 29.85 5.62
C ALA A 450 -18.15 31.35 5.87
N THR A 451 -19.15 31.71 6.68
CA THR A 451 -19.63 33.09 6.85
C THR A 451 -18.51 34.05 7.25
N GLN A 452 -17.70 33.73 8.27
CA GLN A 452 -16.64 34.62 8.75
C GLN A 452 -15.51 34.76 7.72
N TYR A 453 -15.14 33.67 7.08
CA TYR A 453 -14.17 33.69 5.99
C TYR A 453 -14.65 34.58 4.83
N ALA A 454 -15.91 34.44 4.41
CA ALA A 454 -16.48 35.21 3.32
C ALA A 454 -16.51 36.70 3.62
N ILE A 455 -16.84 37.12 4.85
CA ILE A 455 -16.78 38.53 5.28
C ILE A 455 -15.35 39.05 5.15
N ASN A 456 -14.40 38.39 5.79
CA ASN A 456 -12.99 38.83 5.80
C ASN A 456 -12.41 38.88 4.37
N ALA A 457 -12.68 37.89 3.55
CA ALA A 457 -12.16 37.83 2.18
C ALA A 457 -12.77 38.88 1.27
N THR A 458 -14.05 39.23 1.47
CA THR A 458 -14.72 40.31 0.74
C THR A 458 -14.16 41.69 1.16
N GLU A 459 -13.94 41.89 2.47
CA GLU A 459 -13.32 43.12 2.99
C GLU A 459 -11.91 43.35 2.45
N GLU A 460 -11.16 42.26 2.23
CA GLU A 460 -9.82 42.29 1.60
C GLU A 460 -9.86 42.41 0.07
N GLY A 461 -11.06 42.44 -0.53
CA GLY A 461 -11.26 42.70 -1.96
C GLY A 461 -11.21 41.49 -2.88
N LEU A 462 -11.28 40.25 -2.35
CA LEU A 462 -11.40 39.06 -3.20
C LEU A 462 -12.80 38.99 -3.83
N PRO A 463 -12.93 38.64 -5.13
CA PRO A 463 -14.20 38.52 -5.83
C PRO A 463 -14.89 37.16 -5.48
N LEU A 464 -15.52 37.10 -4.30
CA LEU A 464 -16.16 35.86 -3.80
C LEU A 464 -17.53 35.63 -4.43
N GLU A 465 -17.78 34.39 -4.85
CA GLU A 465 -19.06 33.92 -5.36
C GLU A 465 -19.45 32.57 -4.69
N PRO A 466 -20.62 32.49 -4.05
CA PRO A 466 -21.10 31.22 -3.50
C PRO A 466 -21.29 30.16 -4.58
N TYR A 467 -20.75 28.95 -4.33
CA TYR A 467 -20.90 27.80 -5.21
C TYR A 467 -21.45 26.61 -4.44
N SER A 468 -22.72 26.28 -4.68
CA SER A 468 -23.37 25.17 -3.97
C SER A 468 -22.83 23.81 -4.41
N GLN A 469 -22.43 22.99 -3.46
CA GLN A 469 -21.99 21.59 -3.69
C GLN A 469 -23.14 20.62 -3.97
N SER A 470 -24.22 21.12 -4.60
CA SER A 470 -25.36 20.30 -5.03
C SER A 470 -24.96 19.37 -6.19
N LEU A 471 -25.72 18.30 -6.36
CA LEU A 471 -25.50 17.32 -7.43
C LEU A 471 -25.61 17.97 -8.82
N GLY A 472 -26.54 18.90 -9.00
CA GLY A 472 -26.72 19.64 -10.26
C GLY A 472 -25.54 20.53 -10.62
N ASN A 473 -24.97 21.26 -9.65
CA ASN A 473 -23.84 22.15 -9.89
C ASN A 473 -22.54 21.37 -10.13
N PHE A 474 -22.34 20.26 -9.42
CA PHE A 474 -21.11 19.45 -9.54
C PHE A 474 -21.12 18.53 -10.75
N ASN A 475 -22.27 18.19 -11.35
CA ASN A 475 -22.34 17.26 -12.47
C ASN A 475 -21.49 17.71 -13.67
N LYS A 476 -21.63 18.96 -14.11
CA LYS A 476 -20.90 19.48 -15.27
C LYS A 476 -19.38 19.51 -15.01
N PRO A 477 -18.85 20.12 -13.94
CA PRO A 477 -17.40 20.13 -13.70
C PRO A 477 -16.82 18.73 -13.41
N THR A 478 -17.56 17.82 -12.79
CA THR A 478 -17.11 16.43 -12.57
C THR A 478 -16.88 15.70 -13.87
N LYS A 479 -17.85 15.70 -14.78
CA LYS A 479 -17.71 15.06 -16.09
C LYS A 479 -16.65 15.76 -16.96
N PHE A 480 -16.52 17.06 -16.81
CA PHE A 480 -15.57 17.85 -17.59
C PHE A 480 -14.12 17.58 -17.17
N ILE A 481 -13.80 17.57 -15.88
CA ILE A 481 -12.44 17.25 -15.41
C ILE A 481 -12.06 15.80 -15.74
N GLU A 482 -13.01 14.86 -15.66
CA GLU A 482 -12.80 13.47 -16.09
C GLU A 482 -12.38 13.42 -17.57
N MET A 483 -13.12 14.08 -18.42
CA MET A 483 -12.81 14.18 -19.85
C MET A 483 -11.43 14.82 -20.09
N LEU A 484 -11.09 15.92 -19.38
CA LEU A 484 -9.79 16.58 -19.49
C LEU A 484 -8.64 15.63 -19.10
N ILE A 485 -8.78 14.87 -18.03
CA ILE A 485 -7.76 13.92 -17.57
C ILE A 485 -7.61 12.76 -18.55
N LEU A 486 -8.72 12.15 -18.98
CA LEU A 486 -8.70 11.02 -19.91
C LEU A 486 -8.14 11.40 -21.29
N SER A 487 -8.38 12.63 -21.76
CA SER A 487 -7.86 13.16 -23.02
C SER A 487 -6.51 13.86 -22.88
N GLN A 488 -5.92 13.91 -21.69
CA GLN A 488 -4.67 14.61 -21.37
C GLN A 488 -4.68 16.11 -21.72
N LYS A 489 -5.85 16.74 -21.63
CA LYS A 489 -6.08 18.18 -21.89
C LYS A 489 -5.95 19.05 -20.64
N CYS A 490 -5.44 18.50 -19.54
CA CYS A 490 -5.09 19.27 -18.35
C CYS A 490 -3.69 18.93 -17.84
N VAL A 491 -3.23 19.77 -16.93
CA VAL A 491 -2.06 19.56 -16.07
C VAL A 491 -2.49 19.77 -14.63
N ILE A 492 -2.16 18.82 -13.76
CA ILE A 492 -2.40 18.89 -12.32
C ILE A 492 -1.04 18.91 -11.63
N ASP A 493 -0.88 19.74 -10.60
CA ASP A 493 0.38 19.83 -9.87
C ASP A 493 0.82 18.50 -9.30
N THR A 494 2.10 18.16 -9.44
CA THR A 494 2.70 16.94 -8.90
C THR A 494 2.68 16.97 -7.38
N ASN A 495 1.65 16.42 -6.79
CA ASN A 495 1.43 16.39 -5.35
C ASN A 495 0.75 15.04 -4.97
N THR A 496 1.45 14.21 -4.19
CA THR A 496 0.94 12.91 -3.78
C THR A 496 -0.32 13.02 -2.91
N CYS A 497 -0.50 14.11 -2.16
CA CYS A 497 -1.74 14.35 -1.42
C CYS A 497 -2.94 14.53 -2.36
N ILE A 498 -2.78 15.26 -3.47
CA ILE A 498 -3.84 15.42 -4.49
C ILE A 498 -4.17 14.07 -5.13
N LYS A 499 -3.16 13.29 -5.51
CA LYS A 499 -3.34 11.93 -6.06
C LYS A 499 -4.09 11.02 -5.08
N TRP A 500 -3.73 11.10 -3.80
CA TRP A 500 -4.45 10.39 -2.74
C TRP A 500 -5.91 10.83 -2.61
N CYS A 501 -6.20 12.13 -2.73
CA CYS A 501 -7.58 12.63 -2.74
C CYS A 501 -8.37 12.07 -3.94
N PHE A 502 -7.79 11.99 -5.14
CA PHE A 502 -8.44 11.34 -6.28
C PHE A 502 -8.77 9.87 -6.01
N ALA A 503 -7.84 9.13 -5.40
CA ALA A 503 -8.05 7.73 -5.04
C ALA A 503 -9.18 7.50 -4.01
N ASN A 504 -9.56 8.54 -3.26
CA ASN A 504 -10.63 8.51 -2.27
C ASN A 504 -12.01 8.91 -2.82
N VAL A 505 -12.07 9.37 -4.08
CA VAL A 505 -13.33 9.79 -4.70
C VAL A 505 -14.14 8.59 -5.17
N GLU A 506 -15.40 8.56 -4.77
CA GLU A 506 -16.46 7.76 -5.38
C GLU A 506 -17.50 8.70 -6.00
N LEU A 507 -18.08 8.32 -7.13
CA LEU A 507 -19.16 9.11 -7.74
C LEU A 507 -20.51 8.67 -7.20
N LYS A 508 -21.30 9.63 -6.73
CA LYS A 508 -22.71 9.43 -6.42
C LYS A 508 -23.53 9.90 -7.60
N TYR A 509 -24.40 9.01 -8.09
CA TYR A 509 -25.33 9.29 -9.21
C TYR A 509 -26.76 9.47 -8.71
N ASP A 510 -27.53 10.29 -9.42
CA ASP A 510 -28.99 10.29 -9.33
C ASP A 510 -29.60 9.47 -10.48
N HIS A 511 -30.94 9.41 -10.51
CA HIS A 511 -31.70 8.67 -11.54
C HIS A 511 -31.62 9.30 -12.95
N ASN A 512 -31.04 10.49 -13.10
CA ASN A 512 -30.82 11.18 -14.38
C ASN A 512 -29.35 11.15 -14.80
N ASP A 513 -28.54 10.27 -14.22
CA ASP A 513 -27.08 10.17 -14.44
C ASP A 513 -26.31 11.46 -14.13
N ASN A 514 -26.84 12.35 -13.30
CA ASN A 514 -26.05 13.42 -12.73
C ASN A 514 -25.16 12.85 -11.64
N CYS A 515 -23.89 13.27 -11.63
CA CYS A 515 -22.93 12.75 -10.69
C CYS A 515 -22.23 13.87 -9.91
N LYS A 516 -21.75 13.53 -8.72
CA LYS A 516 -20.84 14.35 -7.93
C LYS A 516 -19.86 13.48 -7.14
N PRO A 517 -18.64 13.98 -6.86
CA PRO A 517 -17.72 13.28 -5.96
C PRO A 517 -18.28 13.18 -4.55
N THR A 518 -18.04 12.04 -3.93
CA THR A 518 -18.34 11.77 -2.53
C THR A 518 -17.20 10.99 -1.89
N LYS A 519 -17.05 11.12 -0.58
CA LYS A 519 -16.19 10.22 0.22
C LYS A 519 -16.84 8.84 0.24
N SER A 520 -16.07 7.77 0.18
CA SER A 520 -16.57 6.40 0.28
C SER A 520 -17.45 6.22 1.53
N GLN A 521 -18.58 5.53 1.38
CA GLN A 521 -19.61 5.43 2.41
C GLN A 521 -19.07 4.95 3.76
N GLY A 522 -19.20 5.81 4.78
CA GLY A 522 -18.86 5.50 6.17
C GLY A 522 -17.39 5.66 6.55
N ASP A 523 -16.49 5.92 5.62
CA ASP A 523 -15.06 6.14 5.95
C ASP A 523 -14.73 7.63 6.08
N LYS A 524 -14.80 8.15 7.32
CA LYS A 524 -14.44 9.53 7.65
C LYS A 524 -12.96 9.86 7.41
N ASN A 525 -12.12 8.83 7.21
CA ASN A 525 -10.68 8.99 6.98
C ASN A 525 -10.36 9.32 5.53
N LYS A 526 -11.27 9.03 4.60
CA LYS A 526 -11.11 9.40 3.19
C LYS A 526 -11.34 10.89 3.00
N LYS A 527 -10.38 11.57 2.41
CA LYS A 527 -10.42 13.02 2.13
C LYS A 527 -10.44 13.24 0.63
N ILE A 528 -11.28 14.17 0.18
CA ILE A 528 -11.45 14.55 -1.23
C ILE A 528 -11.42 16.06 -1.42
N ASP A 529 -11.11 16.80 -0.37
CA ASP A 529 -11.25 18.27 -0.27
C ASP A 529 -10.46 18.97 -1.38
N ALA A 530 -9.25 18.50 -1.71
CA ALA A 530 -8.46 19.01 -2.83
C ALA A 530 -9.18 18.91 -4.19
N ILE A 531 -9.99 17.87 -4.38
CA ILE A 531 -10.75 17.67 -5.60
C ILE A 531 -11.99 18.55 -5.63
N ILE A 532 -12.61 18.78 -4.48
CA ILE A 532 -13.76 19.67 -4.36
C ILE A 532 -13.37 21.09 -4.74
N SER A 533 -12.26 21.63 -4.20
CA SER A 533 -11.79 22.97 -4.57
C SER A 533 -11.40 23.09 -6.06
N MET A 534 -10.85 22.02 -6.66
CA MET A 534 -10.60 21.97 -8.11
C MET A 534 -11.90 22.06 -8.92
N LEU A 535 -12.95 21.36 -8.48
CA LEU A 535 -14.24 21.37 -9.15
C LEU A 535 -14.98 22.69 -8.98
N GLU A 536 -14.83 23.37 -7.85
CA GLU A 536 -15.39 24.70 -7.63
C GLU A 536 -14.73 25.74 -8.55
N SER A 537 -13.41 25.74 -8.68
CA SER A 537 -12.71 26.63 -9.62
C SER A 537 -13.13 26.39 -11.07
N LEU A 538 -13.21 25.12 -11.47
CA LEU A 538 -13.64 24.73 -12.80
C LEU A 538 -15.13 25.05 -13.03
N GLY A 539 -15.99 24.79 -12.05
CA GLY A 539 -17.42 25.11 -12.11
C GLY A 539 -17.70 26.59 -12.26
N GLY A 540 -16.91 27.44 -11.56
CA GLY A 540 -16.94 28.87 -11.71
C GLY A 540 -16.61 29.32 -13.15
N TYR A 541 -15.54 28.79 -13.71
CA TYR A 541 -15.17 29.06 -15.10
C TYR A 541 -16.26 28.60 -16.08
N LEU A 542 -16.78 27.38 -15.94
CA LEU A 542 -17.81 26.82 -16.85
C LEU A 542 -19.14 27.58 -16.82
N ASN A 543 -19.39 28.35 -15.77
CA ASN A 543 -20.55 29.22 -15.61
C ASN A 543 -20.27 30.68 -15.94
N SER A 544 -18.99 31.05 -16.15
CA SER A 544 -18.60 32.45 -16.45
C SER A 544 -18.87 32.80 -17.92
N PRO A 545 -19.00 34.12 -18.22
CA PRO A 545 -19.10 34.60 -19.61
C PRO A 545 -17.82 34.35 -20.44
N ASN A 546 -16.70 34.05 -19.77
CA ASN A 546 -15.41 33.77 -20.40
C ASN A 546 -15.31 32.32 -20.91
N PHE A 547 -16.28 31.46 -20.61
CA PHE A 547 -16.30 30.08 -21.10
C PHE A 547 -16.58 30.01 -22.60
N VAL A 548 -15.62 29.52 -23.37
CA VAL A 548 -15.73 29.32 -24.82
C VAL A 548 -15.86 27.82 -25.12
N PRO A 549 -17.03 27.32 -25.53
CA PRO A 549 -17.25 25.88 -25.79
C PRO A 549 -16.38 25.32 -26.92
N GLU A 550 -15.96 26.13 -27.88
CA GLU A 550 -15.18 25.72 -29.06
C GLU A 550 -13.73 25.30 -28.75
N VAL A 551 -13.19 25.71 -27.61
CA VAL A 551 -11.84 25.30 -27.17
C VAL A 551 -11.77 23.80 -26.82
N ILE A 552 -12.91 23.11 -26.86
CA ILE A 552 -13.07 21.69 -26.49
C ILE A 552 -13.29 20.79 -27.71
N ALA A 553 -13.16 21.32 -28.93
CA ALA A 553 -13.24 20.49 -30.12
C ALA A 553 -12.09 19.46 -30.10
N ILE A 554 -12.50 18.20 -29.77
CA ILE A 554 -11.67 16.99 -29.67
C ILE A 554 -11.31 16.51 -31.07
#